data_8e9c8a3bd071ace9b82b4a39e7fbcfe1
#
_entry.id   8e9c8a3bd071ace9b82b4a39e7fbcfe1
#
_cell.length_a   1.000
_cell.length_b   1.000
_cell.length_c   1.000
_cell.angle_alpha   90.00
_cell.angle_beta   90.00
_cell.angle_gamma   90.00
#
_symmetry.space_group_name_H-M   'P 1'
#
loop_
_entity.id
_entity.type
_entity.pdbx_description
1 polymer ?
#
loop_
_entity_poly.entity_id
_entity_poly.type
_entity_poly.pdbx_seq_one_letter_code
_entity_poly.pdbx_strand_id
1 'polypeptide(L)'
;MNSTIISKSKSFLLVILLFSVAFSCKKEAKKTEIKTAETVKESDSLKETTPFFKLSLAQWSINKYVRVEKKSPFHFASQAKEMGFEGLEYVSQLYTKEIEKLGFDTVIDSLKTISDKEKMQNVLIMVDGEGDLADPSEEVRNKAVENHKKWIDAAAKLGCHSIRVNTFGTNDPEIWKTTVVDGLKKLSTYAATKNINVLCENHGWLSSDADKLMIAIKDVNMKNCGTLPDFGNWCTKRKDTNAKWGDCEELYPDKYKGIELMMAAAKAVSAKSYDFDEAGNETTIDFLKMMQIVKDAGYTGFVGVEYEGSRLDDAAGIKATRDLLLKAAGEVE
;
A
#
# COMPACT_ATOMS: atom_id res chain seq x y z
N MET A 1 1.29 -34.64 -56.61
CA MET A 1 0.42 -33.88 -57.55
C MET A 1 0.35 -32.49 -56.95
N ASN A 2 1.17 -31.63 -57.40
CA ASN A 2 0.97 -30.41 -58.23
C ASN A 2 0.05 -29.40 -57.50
N SER A 3 0.36 -28.13 -57.38
CA SER A 3 1.31 -27.25 -58.07
C SER A 3 1.42 -25.90 -57.36
N THR A 4 2.59 -25.38 -57.44
CA THR A 4 3.05 -24.01 -57.20
C THR A 4 2.32 -22.98 -58.08
N ILE A 5 2.04 -21.76 -57.56
CA ILE A 5 2.09 -20.55 -58.39
C ILE A 5 2.65 -19.37 -57.57
N ILE A 6 3.76 -18.87 -58.05
CA ILE A 6 4.46 -17.63 -57.71
C ILE A 6 3.89 -16.52 -58.64
N SER A 7 3.64 -15.34 -58.13
CA SER A 7 3.57 -14.15 -58.98
C SER A 7 4.30 -12.96 -58.34
N LYS A 8 5.33 -12.51 -59.04
CA LYS A 8 6.12 -11.29 -58.86
C LYS A 8 5.46 -10.12 -59.61
N SER A 9 5.79 -8.91 -59.17
CA SER A 9 5.94 -7.69 -60.01
C SER A 9 5.25 -6.47 -59.35
N LYS A 10 5.70 -5.23 -59.36
CA LYS A 10 6.89 -4.48 -59.80
C LYS A 10 6.85 -3.11 -59.14
N SER A 11 8.02 -2.54 -58.91
CA SER A 11 8.29 -1.15 -58.56
C SER A 11 7.72 -0.14 -59.56
N PHE A 12 7.28 1.03 -59.06
CA PHE A 12 7.27 2.24 -59.86
C PHE A 12 7.78 3.43 -59.03
N LEU A 13 8.98 3.87 -59.45
CA LEU A 13 9.64 5.10 -59.04
C LEU A 13 9.10 6.23 -59.93
N LEU A 14 8.65 7.35 -59.39
CA LEU A 14 8.48 8.55 -60.17
C LEU A 14 9.06 9.76 -59.43
N VAL A 15 10.18 10.23 -59.97
CA VAL A 15 10.87 11.49 -59.68
C VAL A 15 10.23 12.55 -60.56
N ILE A 16 9.82 13.70 -60.03
CA ILE A 16 9.62 14.93 -60.79
C ILE A 16 10.24 16.11 -60.05
N LEU A 17 11.02 16.83 -60.80
CA LEU A 17 11.94 17.92 -60.51
C LEU A 17 11.20 19.29 -60.51
N LEU A 18 11.61 20.16 -59.60
CA LEU A 18 11.77 21.59 -59.65
C LEU A 18 10.93 22.49 -60.63
N PHE A 19 10.30 23.52 -60.07
CA PHE A 19 10.42 24.86 -60.62
C PHE A 19 10.24 25.96 -59.52
N SER A 20 11.30 26.74 -59.32
CA SER A 20 11.36 27.96 -58.55
C SER A 20 10.84 29.15 -59.41
N VAL A 21 9.94 29.96 -58.83
CA VAL A 21 9.76 31.34 -59.33
C VAL A 21 9.66 32.28 -58.16
N ALA A 22 10.63 33.15 -58.05
CA ALA A 22 10.64 34.27 -57.14
C ALA A 22 9.83 35.44 -57.73
N PHE A 23 8.90 36.01 -56.99
CA PHE A 23 8.38 37.34 -57.25
C PHE A 23 8.48 38.18 -55.96
N SER A 24 9.34 39.17 -56.03
CA SER A 24 9.49 40.27 -55.08
C SER A 24 8.40 41.30 -55.32
N CYS A 25 7.67 41.71 -54.29
CA CYS A 25 6.99 42.98 -54.27
C CYS A 25 7.02 43.56 -52.84
N LYS A 26 7.77 44.64 -52.66
CA LYS A 26 7.74 45.55 -51.53
C LYS A 26 6.35 46.22 -51.41
N LYS A 27 5.78 46.23 -50.23
CA LYS A 27 4.88 47.27 -49.74
C LYS A 27 5.10 47.57 -48.28
N GLU A 28 5.12 48.86 -48.00
CA GLU A 28 5.52 49.50 -46.75
C GLU A 28 4.64 49.12 -45.53
N ALA A 29 5.30 49.13 -44.41
CA ALA A 29 4.75 48.85 -43.09
C ALA A 29 3.95 50.02 -42.54
N LYS A 30 2.72 49.75 -42.05
CA LYS A 30 2.10 50.53 -40.99
C LYS A 30 2.41 49.86 -39.63
N LYS A 31 3.15 50.59 -38.80
CA LYS A 31 3.35 50.26 -37.39
C LYS A 31 2.01 50.31 -36.67
N THR A 32 1.52 49.15 -36.25
CA THR A 32 0.49 49.07 -35.22
C THR A 32 1.18 48.56 -33.97
N GLU A 33 1.20 49.40 -32.94
CA GLU A 33 1.66 49.01 -31.59
C GLU A 33 0.78 47.90 -31.04
N ILE A 34 1.35 46.73 -30.94
CA ILE A 34 0.73 45.61 -30.17
C ILE A 34 1.19 45.84 -28.73
N LYS A 35 0.21 46.18 -27.87
CA LYS A 35 0.38 46.15 -26.42
C LYS A 35 0.86 44.76 -26.02
N THR A 36 2.01 44.74 -25.36
CA THR A 36 2.61 43.59 -24.70
C THR A 36 1.56 42.93 -23.81
N ALA A 37 1.19 41.69 -24.12
CA ALA A 37 0.44 40.83 -23.21
C ALA A 37 1.27 40.62 -21.95
N GLU A 38 0.64 40.82 -20.83
CA GLU A 38 1.17 40.53 -19.51
C GLU A 38 1.73 39.12 -19.46
N THR A 39 2.97 38.99 -19.05
CA THR A 39 3.61 37.76 -18.67
C THR A 39 2.72 37.06 -17.64
N VAL A 40 2.16 35.92 -18.03
CA VAL A 40 1.59 34.99 -17.09
C VAL A 40 2.71 34.66 -16.11
N LYS A 41 2.53 35.03 -14.86
CA LYS A 41 3.43 34.68 -13.78
C LYS A 41 3.52 33.14 -13.78
N GLU A 42 4.73 32.69 -13.95
CA GLU A 42 5.16 31.32 -13.69
C GLU A 42 4.55 30.86 -12.37
N SER A 43 3.88 29.72 -12.45
CA SER A 43 3.26 29.07 -11.30
C SER A 43 4.25 29.02 -10.14
N ASP A 44 3.80 29.47 -8.99
CA ASP A 44 4.46 29.25 -7.71
C ASP A 44 5.05 27.83 -7.68
N SER A 45 6.37 27.73 -7.69
CA SER A 45 7.06 26.49 -7.42
C SER A 45 6.67 26.10 -6.00
N LEU A 46 5.81 25.10 -5.87
CA LEU A 46 5.56 24.47 -4.59
C LEU A 46 6.94 24.18 -3.98
N LYS A 47 7.27 24.84 -2.88
CA LYS A 47 8.43 24.47 -2.10
C LYS A 47 8.25 22.97 -1.80
N GLU A 48 9.17 22.14 -2.27
CA GLU A 48 9.26 20.76 -1.85
C GLU A 48 9.49 20.74 -0.33
N THR A 49 8.40 20.77 0.42
CA THR A 49 8.47 20.55 1.86
C THR A 49 8.65 19.06 2.04
N THR A 50 9.77 18.66 2.62
CA THR A 50 9.98 17.26 3.01
C THR A 50 8.82 16.82 3.90
N PRO A 51 8.09 15.76 3.55
CA PRO A 51 6.97 15.30 4.35
C PRO A 51 7.45 14.90 5.76
N PHE A 52 6.60 15.04 6.76
CA PHE A 52 6.91 14.72 8.16
C PHE A 52 7.00 13.20 8.42
N PHE A 53 6.74 12.37 7.43
CA PHE A 53 6.77 10.91 7.45
C PHE A 53 7.60 10.38 6.28
N LYS A 54 7.86 9.07 6.26
CA LYS A 54 8.52 8.36 5.15
C LYS A 54 7.49 7.60 4.33
N LEU A 55 7.75 7.46 3.03
CA LEU A 55 6.88 6.72 2.12
C LEU A 55 7.26 5.26 1.99
N SER A 56 6.32 4.36 2.22
CA SER A 56 6.41 2.94 1.88
C SER A 56 5.31 2.53 0.90
N LEU A 57 5.53 1.45 0.19
CA LEU A 57 4.53 0.80 -0.66
C LEU A 57 4.11 -0.53 -0.04
N ALA A 58 2.80 -0.70 0.15
CA ALA A 58 2.22 -1.98 0.50
C ALA A 58 2.14 -2.86 -0.76
N GLN A 59 2.76 -4.03 -0.71
CA GLN A 59 2.82 -4.95 -1.86
C GLN A 59 1.44 -5.41 -2.32
N TRP A 60 0.42 -5.32 -1.45
CA TRP A 60 -0.94 -5.63 -1.83
C TRP A 60 -1.46 -4.73 -2.96
N SER A 61 -0.98 -3.50 -3.08
CA SER A 61 -1.32 -2.58 -4.18
C SER A 61 -1.03 -3.15 -5.57
N ILE A 62 -0.09 -4.09 -5.67
CA ILE A 62 0.26 -4.79 -6.91
C ILE A 62 -0.12 -6.28 -6.87
N ASN A 63 -1.10 -6.66 -6.05
CA ASN A 63 -1.49 -8.07 -5.91
C ASN A 63 -1.95 -8.70 -7.23
N LYS A 64 -2.59 -7.92 -8.13
CA LYS A 64 -3.02 -8.39 -9.46
C LYS A 64 -1.84 -8.80 -10.33
N TYR A 65 -0.73 -8.06 -10.26
CA TYR A 65 0.52 -8.39 -10.96
C TYR A 65 1.01 -9.81 -10.63
N VAL A 66 0.93 -10.20 -9.35
CA VAL A 66 1.35 -11.54 -8.92
C VAL A 66 0.23 -12.59 -9.11
N ARG A 67 -1.00 -12.27 -8.66
CA ARG A 67 -2.08 -13.26 -8.57
C ARG A 67 -2.80 -13.50 -9.90
N VAL A 68 -2.96 -12.44 -10.71
CA VAL A 68 -3.70 -12.49 -12.00
C VAL A 68 -2.73 -12.62 -13.17
N GLU A 69 -1.74 -11.75 -13.28
CA GLU A 69 -0.77 -11.76 -14.38
C GLU A 69 0.33 -12.81 -14.23
N LYS A 70 0.40 -13.48 -13.07
CA LYS A 70 1.37 -14.55 -12.78
C LYS A 70 2.84 -14.10 -12.90
N LYS A 71 3.09 -12.83 -12.63
CA LYS A 71 4.45 -12.26 -12.61
C LYS A 71 5.14 -12.56 -11.28
N SER A 72 6.46 -12.44 -11.29
CA SER A 72 7.26 -12.74 -10.08
C SER A 72 7.10 -11.67 -8.99
N PRO A 73 6.82 -12.05 -7.73
CA PRO A 73 6.76 -11.11 -6.62
C PRO A 73 8.12 -10.50 -6.26
N PHE A 74 9.21 -11.06 -6.76
CA PHE A 74 10.57 -10.53 -6.55
C PHE A 74 10.85 -9.21 -7.27
N HIS A 75 9.98 -8.76 -8.19
CA HIS A 75 10.09 -7.45 -8.83
C HIS A 75 9.63 -6.30 -7.94
N PHE A 76 9.01 -6.59 -6.78
CA PHE A 76 8.40 -5.59 -5.92
C PHE A 76 9.34 -4.44 -5.52
N ALA A 77 10.56 -4.75 -5.10
CA ALA A 77 11.50 -3.73 -4.64
C ALA A 77 11.92 -2.77 -5.77
N SER A 78 12.16 -3.28 -7.00
CA SER A 78 12.47 -2.42 -8.14
C SER A 78 11.27 -1.57 -8.56
N GLN A 79 10.07 -2.14 -8.57
CA GLN A 79 8.84 -1.39 -8.88
C GLN A 79 8.58 -0.28 -7.86
N ALA A 80 8.69 -0.56 -6.56
CA ALA A 80 8.52 0.44 -5.51
C ALA A 80 9.53 1.59 -5.64
N LYS A 81 10.79 1.26 -5.92
CA LYS A 81 11.84 2.26 -6.16
C LYS A 81 11.56 3.12 -7.39
N GLU A 82 11.16 2.53 -8.52
CA GLU A 82 10.80 3.25 -9.75
C GLU A 82 9.62 4.20 -9.53
N MET A 83 8.69 3.85 -8.61
CA MET A 83 7.56 4.69 -8.22
C MET A 83 7.92 5.74 -7.16
N GLY A 84 9.18 5.80 -6.69
CA GLY A 84 9.67 6.82 -5.76
C GLY A 84 9.39 6.54 -4.28
N PHE A 85 9.23 5.28 -3.90
CA PHE A 85 9.12 4.86 -2.49
C PHE A 85 10.49 4.57 -1.88
N GLU A 86 10.57 4.70 -0.55
CA GLU A 86 11.76 4.39 0.25
C GLU A 86 11.62 3.04 0.98
N GLY A 87 10.40 2.68 1.36
CA GLY A 87 10.06 1.53 2.18
C GLY A 87 9.26 0.45 1.45
N LEU A 88 9.45 -0.81 1.90
CA LEU A 88 8.78 -2.01 1.39
C LEU A 88 7.94 -2.66 2.49
N GLU A 89 6.66 -2.88 2.21
CA GLU A 89 5.75 -3.63 3.08
C GLU A 89 5.31 -4.90 2.34
N TYR A 90 5.94 -6.02 2.70
CA TYR A 90 5.71 -7.31 2.05
C TYR A 90 4.38 -7.93 2.46
N VAL A 91 3.80 -8.77 1.58
CA VAL A 91 2.61 -9.59 1.87
C VAL A 91 2.96 -11.07 1.75
N SER A 92 2.91 -11.79 2.85
CA SER A 92 3.36 -13.18 2.97
C SER A 92 2.72 -14.12 1.94
N GLN A 93 1.41 -13.99 1.72
CA GLN A 93 0.65 -14.86 0.82
C GLN A 93 1.03 -14.70 -0.67
N LEU A 94 1.65 -13.59 -1.06
CA LEU A 94 2.10 -13.40 -2.43
C LEU A 94 3.34 -14.23 -2.77
N TYR A 95 4.02 -14.78 -1.76
CA TYR A 95 5.21 -15.63 -1.92
C TYR A 95 4.93 -17.12 -1.76
N THR A 96 3.69 -17.54 -1.52
CA THR A 96 3.35 -18.97 -1.26
C THR A 96 3.92 -19.90 -2.34
N LYS A 97 3.73 -19.59 -3.63
CA LYS A 97 4.26 -20.41 -4.73
C LYS A 97 5.78 -20.46 -4.80
N GLU A 98 6.42 -19.32 -4.51
CA GLU A 98 7.87 -19.24 -4.52
C GLU A 98 8.47 -20.01 -3.33
N ILE A 99 7.79 -19.96 -2.18
CA ILE A 99 8.17 -20.73 -0.98
C ILE A 99 8.01 -22.23 -1.23
N GLU A 100 6.92 -22.66 -1.85
CA GLU A 100 6.72 -24.08 -2.23
C GLU A 100 7.80 -24.57 -3.20
N LYS A 101 8.24 -23.73 -4.11
CA LYS A 101 9.23 -24.09 -5.14
C LYS A 101 10.67 -24.02 -4.66
N LEU A 102 11.03 -23.01 -3.88
CA LEU A 102 12.42 -22.67 -3.54
C LEU A 102 12.77 -22.93 -2.09
N GLY A 103 11.78 -23.12 -1.23
CA GLY A 103 11.93 -23.16 0.21
C GLY A 103 11.89 -21.77 0.86
N PHE A 104 11.41 -21.73 2.10
CA PHE A 104 11.18 -20.49 2.85
C PHE A 104 12.45 -19.62 2.97
N ASP A 105 13.55 -20.20 3.45
CA ASP A 105 14.79 -19.48 3.69
C ASP A 105 15.38 -18.87 2.42
N THR A 106 15.32 -19.59 1.29
CA THR A 106 15.79 -19.11 -0.03
C THR A 106 14.99 -17.90 -0.50
N VAL A 107 13.67 -17.90 -0.26
CA VAL A 107 12.82 -16.76 -0.62
C VAL A 107 13.20 -15.54 0.22
N ILE A 108 13.35 -15.68 1.54
CA ILE A 108 13.71 -14.58 2.43
C ILE A 108 15.11 -14.03 2.10
N ASP A 109 16.10 -14.91 1.80
CA ASP A 109 17.44 -14.48 1.38
C ASP A 109 17.42 -13.73 0.05
N SER A 110 16.56 -14.16 -0.87
CA SER A 110 16.35 -13.47 -2.15
C SER A 110 15.76 -12.07 -1.94
N LEU A 111 14.74 -11.94 -1.09
CA LEU A 111 14.14 -10.64 -0.77
C LEU A 111 15.16 -9.69 -0.14
N LYS A 112 15.96 -10.18 0.81
CA LYS A 112 17.02 -9.39 1.43
C LYS A 112 18.06 -8.92 0.41
N THR A 113 18.53 -9.83 -0.43
CA THR A 113 19.50 -9.52 -1.49
C THR A 113 18.96 -8.47 -2.47
N ILE A 114 17.69 -8.59 -2.87
CA ILE A 114 17.07 -7.67 -3.83
C ILE A 114 16.86 -6.30 -3.18
N SER A 115 16.31 -6.23 -1.97
CA SER A 115 16.10 -4.96 -1.28
C SER A 115 17.40 -4.21 -1.01
N ASP A 116 18.47 -4.92 -0.63
CA ASP A 116 19.80 -4.33 -0.43
C ASP A 116 20.37 -3.79 -1.75
N LYS A 117 20.27 -4.55 -2.84
CA LYS A 117 20.71 -4.12 -4.18
C LYS A 117 19.97 -2.86 -4.62
N GLU A 118 18.67 -2.80 -4.42
CA GLU A 118 17.84 -1.65 -4.75
C GLU A 118 17.98 -0.50 -3.75
N LYS A 119 18.64 -0.71 -2.62
CA LYS A 119 18.80 0.25 -1.50
C LYS A 119 17.47 0.67 -0.89
N MET A 120 16.52 -0.27 -0.82
CA MET A 120 15.21 -0.07 -0.23
C MET A 120 15.20 -0.48 1.24
N GLN A 121 14.43 0.24 2.06
CA GLN A 121 14.25 -0.11 3.46
C GLN A 121 13.10 -1.13 3.60
N ASN A 122 13.37 -2.28 4.21
CA ASN A 122 12.32 -3.24 4.56
C ASN A 122 11.61 -2.74 5.82
N VAL A 123 10.29 -2.54 5.74
CA VAL A 123 9.48 -1.90 6.80
C VAL A 123 8.78 -2.96 7.64
N LEU A 124 7.96 -3.77 7.01
CA LEU A 124 7.21 -4.83 7.68
C LEU A 124 6.82 -5.97 6.73
N ILE A 125 6.32 -7.07 7.31
CA ILE A 125 5.65 -8.15 6.59
C ILE A 125 4.21 -8.23 7.06
N MET A 126 3.25 -8.12 6.15
CA MET A 126 1.84 -8.41 6.36
C MET A 126 1.66 -9.93 6.32
N VAL A 127 1.32 -10.52 7.46
CA VAL A 127 1.20 -11.97 7.61
C VAL A 127 -0.25 -12.39 7.46
N ASP A 128 -0.53 -13.16 6.42
CA ASP A 128 -1.85 -13.70 6.13
C ASP A 128 -1.78 -15.22 5.98
N GLY A 129 -2.89 -15.91 6.29
CA GLY A 129 -3.03 -17.34 6.04
C GLY A 129 -2.40 -18.27 7.09
N GLU A 130 -1.85 -17.75 8.19
CA GLU A 130 -1.16 -18.54 9.21
C GLU A 130 -2.05 -19.00 10.39
N GLY A 131 -3.37 -18.84 10.25
CA GLY A 131 -4.37 -19.19 11.27
C GLY A 131 -4.87 -17.98 12.04
N ASP A 132 -5.85 -18.23 12.91
CA ASP A 132 -6.62 -17.18 13.58
C ASP A 132 -6.12 -16.96 15.01
N LEU A 133 -5.53 -15.79 15.25
CA LEU A 133 -4.94 -15.43 16.55
C LEU A 133 -5.96 -15.18 17.67
N ALA A 134 -7.25 -15.07 17.32
CA ALA A 134 -8.34 -14.93 18.30
C ALA A 134 -9.31 -16.12 18.25
N ASP A 135 -8.86 -17.29 17.80
CA ASP A 135 -9.70 -18.50 17.81
C ASP A 135 -10.12 -18.90 19.25
N PRO A 136 -11.39 -19.25 19.48
CA PRO A 136 -11.87 -19.71 20.79
C PRO A 136 -11.13 -20.93 21.31
N SER A 137 -10.75 -21.87 20.41
CA SER A 137 -9.94 -23.03 20.80
C SER A 137 -8.50 -22.61 21.10
N GLU A 138 -8.05 -22.88 22.32
CA GLU A 138 -6.67 -22.60 22.70
C GLU A 138 -5.65 -23.36 21.84
N GLU A 139 -5.95 -24.59 21.48
CA GLU A 139 -5.09 -25.42 20.62
C GLU A 139 -4.91 -24.77 19.24
N VAL A 140 -6.03 -24.37 18.60
CA VAL A 140 -6.01 -23.72 17.27
C VAL A 140 -5.27 -22.38 17.35
N ARG A 141 -5.56 -21.58 18.38
CA ARG A 141 -4.91 -20.29 18.62
C ARG A 141 -3.40 -20.44 18.86
N ASN A 142 -2.97 -21.43 19.66
CA ASN A 142 -1.55 -21.72 19.86
C ASN A 142 -0.89 -22.17 18.56
N LYS A 143 -1.54 -22.95 17.72
CA LYS A 143 -1.03 -23.32 16.40
C LYS A 143 -0.87 -22.11 15.50
N ALA A 144 -1.82 -21.19 15.51
CA ALA A 144 -1.70 -19.94 14.78
C ALA A 144 -0.48 -19.13 15.25
N VAL A 145 -0.27 -18.99 16.57
CA VAL A 145 0.94 -18.34 17.13
C VAL A 145 2.22 -19.00 16.62
N GLU A 146 2.31 -20.33 16.66
CA GLU A 146 3.51 -21.06 16.16
C GLU A 146 3.73 -20.81 14.66
N ASN A 147 2.69 -20.82 13.86
CA ASN A 147 2.80 -20.58 12.42
C ASN A 147 3.33 -19.16 12.09
N HIS A 148 2.98 -18.15 12.89
CA HIS A 148 3.44 -16.78 12.69
C HIS A 148 4.92 -16.58 13.05
N LYS A 149 5.53 -17.41 13.91
CA LYS A 149 6.91 -17.23 14.39
C LYS A 149 7.94 -17.20 13.27
N LYS A 150 7.78 -18.03 12.23
CA LYS A 150 8.68 -18.02 11.06
C LYS A 150 8.72 -16.65 10.36
N TRP A 151 7.59 -15.91 10.36
CA TRP A 151 7.53 -14.58 9.77
C TRP A 151 8.16 -13.51 10.65
N ILE A 152 8.17 -13.69 11.97
CA ILE A 152 8.93 -12.85 12.89
C ILE A 152 10.43 -13.04 12.64
N ASP A 153 10.89 -14.28 12.48
CA ASP A 153 12.29 -14.59 12.15
C ASP A 153 12.67 -14.00 10.77
N ALA A 154 11.77 -14.12 9.78
CA ALA A 154 11.95 -13.52 8.47
C ALA A 154 12.02 -11.98 8.54
N ALA A 155 11.13 -11.34 9.30
CA ALA A 155 11.15 -9.90 9.50
C ALA A 155 12.48 -9.43 10.13
N ALA A 156 12.96 -10.13 11.14
CA ALA A 156 14.26 -9.84 11.75
C ALA A 156 15.41 -10.00 10.75
N LYS A 157 15.42 -11.07 9.94
CA LYS A 157 16.43 -11.32 8.90
C LYS A 157 16.42 -10.26 7.80
N LEU A 158 15.24 -9.79 7.38
CA LEU A 158 15.09 -8.72 6.40
C LEU A 158 15.48 -7.34 6.95
N GLY A 159 15.48 -7.16 8.28
CA GLY A 159 15.66 -5.87 8.93
C GLY A 159 14.38 -5.04 9.00
N CYS A 160 13.22 -5.68 8.91
CA CYS A 160 11.94 -5.06 9.20
C CYS A 160 11.82 -4.70 10.69
N HIS A 161 11.03 -3.69 11.02
CA HIS A 161 10.74 -3.38 12.42
C HIS A 161 9.52 -4.10 12.98
N SER A 162 8.67 -4.67 12.11
CA SER A 162 7.38 -5.24 12.52
C SER A 162 6.91 -6.38 11.62
N ILE A 163 5.98 -7.15 12.13
CA ILE A 163 4.99 -7.88 11.34
C ILE A 163 3.60 -7.27 11.58
N ARG A 164 2.72 -7.27 10.57
CA ARG A 164 1.29 -7.00 10.72
C ARG A 164 0.52 -8.30 10.74
N VAL A 165 -0.42 -8.42 11.63
CA VAL A 165 -1.25 -9.63 11.81
C VAL A 165 -2.73 -9.31 11.80
N ASN A 166 -3.55 -10.32 11.44
CA ASN A 166 -4.99 -10.29 11.57
C ASN A 166 -5.41 -10.89 12.92
N THR A 167 -6.56 -10.44 13.44
CA THR A 167 -7.09 -10.91 14.72
C THR A 167 -8.43 -11.61 14.57
N PHE A 168 -8.59 -12.37 13.48
CA PHE A 168 -9.75 -13.23 13.25
C PHE A 168 -9.78 -14.41 14.23
N GLY A 169 -10.95 -15.06 14.29
CA GLY A 169 -11.20 -16.29 15.07
C GLY A 169 -12.65 -16.39 15.54
N THR A 170 -13.23 -15.29 15.98
CA THR A 170 -14.63 -15.22 16.40
C THR A 170 -15.17 -13.80 16.19
N ASN A 171 -16.51 -13.71 16.00
CA ASN A 171 -17.27 -12.45 15.98
C ASN A 171 -18.02 -12.20 17.28
N ASP A 172 -17.91 -13.11 18.27
CA ASP A 172 -18.42 -12.84 19.62
C ASP A 172 -17.47 -11.90 20.35
N PRO A 173 -17.89 -10.67 20.72
CA PRO A 173 -16.99 -9.68 21.29
C PRO A 173 -16.45 -10.07 22.68
N GLU A 174 -17.21 -10.83 23.47
CA GLU A 174 -16.75 -11.25 24.81
C GLU A 174 -15.71 -12.36 24.72
N ILE A 175 -15.88 -13.28 23.77
CA ILE A 175 -14.89 -14.34 23.52
C ILE A 175 -13.66 -13.71 22.88
N TRP A 176 -13.84 -12.86 21.84
CA TRP A 176 -12.74 -12.22 21.12
C TRP A 176 -11.84 -11.40 22.06
N LYS A 177 -12.44 -10.63 22.97
CA LYS A 177 -11.71 -9.80 23.93
C LYS A 177 -10.64 -10.57 24.71
N THR A 178 -10.95 -11.80 25.11
CA THR A 178 -10.01 -12.64 25.88
C THR A 178 -9.05 -13.41 24.99
N THR A 179 -9.54 -13.96 23.88
CA THR A 179 -8.74 -14.78 22.98
C THR A 179 -7.72 -13.99 22.18
N VAL A 180 -8.08 -12.79 21.71
CA VAL A 180 -7.15 -11.89 21.00
C VAL A 180 -5.99 -11.44 21.91
N VAL A 181 -6.28 -11.13 23.16
CA VAL A 181 -5.24 -10.74 24.14
C VAL A 181 -4.27 -11.90 24.39
N ASP A 182 -4.78 -13.14 24.55
CA ASP A 182 -3.92 -14.32 24.72
C ASP A 182 -3.03 -14.58 23.50
N GLY A 183 -3.62 -14.60 22.30
CA GLY A 183 -2.88 -14.82 21.05
C GLY A 183 -1.81 -13.76 20.79
N LEU A 184 -2.17 -12.48 20.90
CA LEU A 184 -1.24 -11.37 20.71
C LEU A 184 -0.13 -11.35 21.75
N LYS A 185 -0.44 -11.66 23.02
CA LYS A 185 0.56 -11.69 24.08
C LYS A 185 1.59 -12.79 23.88
N LYS A 186 1.12 -14.00 23.52
CA LYS A 186 2.00 -15.13 23.18
C LYS A 186 2.92 -14.79 21.99
N LEU A 187 2.35 -14.23 20.93
CA LEU A 187 3.09 -13.86 19.73
C LEU A 187 4.08 -12.71 19.99
N SER A 188 3.64 -11.66 20.68
CA SER A 188 4.49 -10.52 21.03
C SER A 188 5.63 -10.89 21.98
N THR A 189 5.42 -11.88 22.86
CA THR A 189 6.48 -12.43 23.72
C THR A 189 7.60 -13.04 22.87
N TYR A 190 7.26 -13.82 21.85
CA TYR A 190 8.27 -14.35 20.94
C TYR A 190 8.94 -13.24 20.13
N ALA A 191 8.15 -12.33 19.57
CA ALA A 191 8.62 -11.23 18.74
C ALA A 191 9.60 -10.31 19.50
N ALA A 192 9.38 -10.10 20.81
CA ALA A 192 10.29 -9.34 21.67
C ALA A 192 11.71 -9.92 21.70
N THR A 193 11.86 -11.26 21.62
CA THR A 193 13.17 -11.92 21.57
C THR A 193 13.97 -11.61 20.30
N LYS A 194 13.28 -11.12 19.26
CA LYS A 194 13.85 -10.77 17.95
C LYS A 194 13.84 -9.25 17.70
N ASN A 195 13.42 -8.45 18.68
CA ASN A 195 13.25 -7.01 18.55
C ASN A 195 12.27 -6.62 17.43
N ILE A 196 11.20 -7.42 17.24
CA ILE A 196 10.14 -7.20 16.24
C ILE A 196 8.85 -6.78 16.95
N ASN A 197 8.14 -5.82 16.36
CA ASN A 197 6.80 -5.47 16.81
C ASN A 197 5.75 -6.36 16.14
N VAL A 198 4.64 -6.58 16.85
CA VAL A 198 3.42 -7.21 16.34
C VAL A 198 2.37 -6.12 16.23
N LEU A 199 1.91 -5.85 15.00
CA LEU A 199 0.95 -4.78 14.73
C LEU A 199 -0.40 -5.36 14.32
N CYS A 200 -1.45 -4.87 14.97
CA CYS A 200 -2.82 -5.17 14.59
C CYS A 200 -3.34 -4.08 13.67
N GLU A 201 -3.83 -4.48 12.51
CA GLU A 201 -4.55 -3.62 11.58
C GLU A 201 -6.04 -3.66 11.89
N ASN A 202 -6.77 -2.55 11.71
CA ASN A 202 -8.21 -2.61 11.53
C ASN A 202 -8.53 -3.26 10.19
N HIS A 203 -8.76 -4.57 10.17
CA HIS A 203 -8.83 -5.37 8.94
C HIS A 203 -10.07 -6.28 8.87
N GLY A 204 -11.20 -5.76 9.31
CA GLY A 204 -12.48 -6.44 9.33
C GLY A 204 -12.88 -7.00 10.69
N TRP A 205 -14.18 -7.23 10.85
CA TRP A 205 -14.81 -7.71 12.07
C TRP A 205 -14.46 -6.84 13.29
N LEU A 206 -14.15 -7.46 14.41
CA LEU A 206 -13.89 -6.78 15.67
C LEU A 206 -12.58 -5.98 15.69
N SER A 207 -11.63 -6.25 14.80
CA SER A 207 -10.45 -5.38 14.65
C SER A 207 -10.78 -4.04 13.98
N SER A 208 -11.86 -3.96 13.19
CA SER A 208 -12.35 -2.70 12.63
C SER A 208 -13.18 -1.85 13.60
N ASP A 209 -13.48 -2.37 14.79
CA ASP A 209 -14.02 -1.61 15.90
C ASP A 209 -12.83 -1.06 16.72
N ALA A 210 -12.46 0.19 16.47
CA ALA A 210 -11.28 0.80 17.06
C ALA A 210 -11.33 0.82 18.60
N ASP A 211 -12.52 1.00 19.20
CA ASP A 211 -12.66 0.99 20.64
C ASP A 211 -12.29 -0.38 21.22
N LYS A 212 -12.81 -1.46 20.62
CA LYS A 212 -12.51 -2.83 21.05
C LYS A 212 -11.05 -3.19 20.80
N LEU A 213 -10.52 -2.82 19.63
CA LEU A 213 -9.12 -3.08 19.30
C LEU A 213 -8.18 -2.39 20.30
N MET A 214 -8.43 -1.13 20.63
CA MET A 214 -7.57 -0.39 21.56
C MET A 214 -7.67 -0.89 23.01
N ILE A 215 -8.83 -1.40 23.43
CA ILE A 215 -8.95 -2.12 24.71
C ILE A 215 -8.06 -3.37 24.68
N ALA A 216 -8.12 -4.17 23.61
CA ALA A 216 -7.32 -5.38 23.49
C ALA A 216 -5.80 -5.07 23.49
N ILE A 217 -5.35 -4.06 22.74
CA ILE A 217 -3.94 -3.61 22.72
C ILE A 217 -3.47 -3.19 24.10
N LYS A 218 -4.32 -2.44 24.85
CA LYS A 218 -4.02 -2.03 26.22
C LYS A 218 -3.91 -3.25 27.16
N ASP A 219 -4.80 -4.24 27.03
CA ASP A 219 -4.82 -5.44 27.87
C ASP A 219 -3.64 -6.39 27.56
N VAL A 220 -3.15 -6.43 26.32
CA VAL A 220 -1.87 -7.09 25.98
C VAL A 220 -0.72 -6.47 26.78
N ASN A 221 -0.68 -5.19 26.95
CA ASN A 221 0.27 -4.42 27.77
C ASN A 221 1.75 -4.78 27.45
N MET A 222 2.11 -4.83 26.19
CA MET A 222 3.48 -5.08 25.73
C MET A 222 3.94 -3.96 24.80
N LYS A 223 5.14 -3.42 25.03
CA LYS A 223 5.68 -2.28 24.26
C LYS A 223 5.84 -2.57 22.77
N ASN A 224 6.06 -3.83 22.41
CA ASN A 224 6.19 -4.28 21.02
C ASN A 224 4.87 -4.81 20.41
N CYS A 225 3.73 -4.67 21.09
CA CYS A 225 2.40 -4.84 20.52
C CYS A 225 1.80 -3.46 20.25
N GLY A 226 1.32 -3.24 19.02
CA GLY A 226 0.79 -1.94 18.62
C GLY A 226 -0.20 -2.07 17.48
N THR A 227 -0.47 -0.96 16.81
CA THR A 227 -1.42 -0.87 15.71
C THR A 227 -0.74 -0.49 14.39
N LEU A 228 -1.40 -0.86 13.29
CA LEU A 228 -1.24 -0.33 11.97
C LEU A 228 -2.61 0.24 11.56
N PRO A 229 -2.90 1.53 11.85
CA PRO A 229 -4.13 2.17 11.44
C PRO A 229 -4.25 2.21 9.91
N ASP A 230 -5.33 1.64 9.38
CA ASP A 230 -5.66 1.65 7.96
C ASP A 230 -6.82 2.61 7.68
N PHE A 231 -6.69 3.47 6.66
CA PHE A 231 -7.67 4.52 6.38
C PHE A 231 -9.01 3.99 5.86
N GLY A 232 -9.04 2.79 5.28
CA GLY A 232 -10.20 2.25 4.56
C GLY A 232 -10.92 1.05 5.19
N ASN A 233 -10.28 0.30 6.08
CA ASN A 233 -10.79 -0.98 6.58
C ASN A 233 -11.72 -0.87 7.80
N TRP A 234 -12.93 -0.35 7.60
CA TRP A 234 -13.86 -0.03 8.70
C TRP A 234 -15.08 -0.94 8.80
N CYS A 235 -15.09 -2.09 8.10
CA CYS A 235 -16.22 -3.01 8.15
C CYS A 235 -16.20 -3.88 9.41
N THR A 236 -17.11 -3.60 10.34
CA THR A 236 -17.26 -4.32 11.61
C THR A 236 -18.13 -5.56 11.49
N LYS A 237 -19.05 -5.58 10.49
CA LYS A 237 -19.94 -6.73 10.25
C LYS A 237 -20.12 -6.96 8.76
N ARG A 238 -19.94 -8.20 8.33
CA ARG A 238 -20.20 -8.63 6.95
C ARG A 238 -21.64 -9.14 6.81
N LYS A 239 -22.21 -9.02 5.59
CA LYS A 239 -23.53 -9.62 5.28
C LYS A 239 -23.52 -11.13 5.51
N ASP A 240 -22.48 -11.82 5.06
CA ASP A 240 -22.20 -13.19 5.50
C ASP A 240 -21.34 -13.12 6.78
N THR A 241 -21.96 -13.37 7.91
CA THR A 241 -21.33 -13.27 9.24
C THR A 241 -20.19 -14.27 9.46
N ASN A 242 -20.07 -15.30 8.62
CA ASN A 242 -18.97 -16.27 8.67
C ASN A 242 -17.80 -15.90 7.73
N ALA A 243 -18.05 -14.96 6.80
CA ALA A 243 -17.03 -14.57 5.84
C ALA A 243 -16.11 -13.47 6.41
N LYS A 244 -14.79 -13.69 6.34
CA LYS A 244 -13.79 -12.67 6.69
C LYS A 244 -13.83 -11.49 5.73
N TRP A 245 -14.17 -11.72 4.47
CA TRP A 245 -14.18 -10.77 3.35
C TRP A 245 -15.55 -10.75 2.67
N GLY A 246 -15.79 -9.73 1.85
CA GLY A 246 -17.03 -9.58 1.08
C GLY A 246 -17.83 -8.34 1.46
N ASP A 247 -19.12 -8.32 1.12
CA ASP A 247 -20.01 -7.18 1.34
C ASP A 247 -20.10 -6.78 2.80
N CYS A 248 -19.99 -5.48 3.05
CA CYS A 248 -20.13 -4.91 4.37
C CYS A 248 -21.61 -4.63 4.70
N GLU A 249 -22.04 -5.00 5.90
CA GLU A 249 -23.35 -4.67 6.46
C GLU A 249 -23.26 -3.48 7.43
N GLU A 250 -22.24 -3.45 8.30
CA GLU A 250 -22.06 -2.37 9.28
C GLU A 250 -20.62 -1.85 9.24
N LEU A 251 -20.49 -0.52 9.24
CA LEU A 251 -19.21 0.18 9.33
C LEU A 251 -19.01 0.72 10.76
N TYR A 252 -17.75 0.84 11.17
CA TYR A 252 -17.40 1.64 12.33
C TYR A 252 -17.90 3.09 12.14
N PRO A 253 -18.54 3.71 13.15
CA PRO A 253 -19.32 4.94 12.94
C PRO A 253 -18.51 6.15 12.45
N ASP A 254 -17.30 6.33 12.97
CA ASP A 254 -16.42 7.45 12.61
C ASP A 254 -14.97 6.97 12.39
N LYS A 255 -14.62 6.77 11.13
CA LYS A 255 -13.28 6.33 10.73
C LYS A 255 -12.17 7.27 11.21
N TYR A 256 -12.41 8.57 11.27
CA TYR A 256 -11.41 9.55 11.69
C TYR A 256 -11.14 9.44 13.20
N LYS A 257 -12.20 9.26 13.98
CA LYS A 257 -12.07 8.96 15.40
C LYS A 257 -11.39 7.62 15.64
N GLY A 258 -11.66 6.62 14.78
CA GLY A 258 -10.99 5.33 14.81
C GLY A 258 -9.48 5.47 14.61
N ILE A 259 -9.05 6.23 13.59
CA ILE A 259 -7.61 6.52 13.36
C ILE A 259 -7.04 7.26 14.58
N GLU A 260 -7.68 8.32 15.08
CA GLU A 260 -7.21 9.07 16.25
C GLU A 260 -6.95 8.14 17.46
N LEU A 261 -7.87 7.23 17.76
CA LEU A 261 -7.70 6.24 18.82
C LEU A 261 -6.50 5.31 18.58
N MET A 262 -6.39 4.77 17.36
CA MET A 262 -5.37 3.79 17.05
C MET A 262 -3.97 4.40 16.96
N MET A 263 -3.85 5.69 16.63
CA MET A 263 -2.56 6.39 16.58
C MET A 263 -1.81 6.37 17.92
N ALA A 264 -2.50 6.22 19.05
CA ALA A 264 -1.86 6.11 20.37
C ALA A 264 -0.90 4.91 20.51
N ALA A 265 -1.06 3.87 19.67
CA ALA A 265 -0.21 2.68 19.66
C ALA A 265 0.40 2.40 18.27
N ALA A 266 0.28 3.32 17.33
CA ALA A 266 0.70 3.14 15.94
C ALA A 266 2.22 3.02 15.81
N LYS A 267 2.66 2.06 14.99
CA LYS A 267 4.06 1.89 14.61
C LYS A 267 4.27 1.80 13.09
N ALA A 268 3.17 1.74 12.35
CA ALA A 268 3.05 1.91 10.91
C ALA A 268 1.66 2.49 10.64
N VAL A 269 1.43 3.04 9.45
CA VAL A 269 0.13 3.59 9.01
C VAL A 269 -0.11 3.15 7.58
N SER A 270 -1.33 2.68 7.25
CA SER A 270 -1.73 2.34 5.90
C SER A 270 -2.63 3.44 5.31
N ALA A 271 -2.13 4.13 4.31
CA ALA A 271 -2.88 5.09 3.49
C ALA A 271 -3.65 4.35 2.38
N LYS A 272 -4.64 3.57 2.79
CA LYS A 272 -5.52 2.86 1.86
C LYS A 272 -6.36 3.83 1.04
N SER A 273 -6.55 3.51 -0.23
CA SER A 273 -7.35 4.26 -1.17
C SER A 273 -8.06 3.35 -2.16
N TYR A 274 -9.15 3.84 -2.73
CA TYR A 274 -9.97 3.07 -3.67
C TYR A 274 -10.19 3.82 -4.99
N ASP A 275 -10.78 5.00 -4.96
CA ASP A 275 -11.13 5.75 -6.16
C ASP A 275 -10.86 7.25 -6.01
N PHE A 276 -10.69 7.93 -7.14
CA PHE A 276 -10.30 9.34 -7.16
C PHE A 276 -11.25 10.14 -8.05
N ASP A 277 -11.57 11.36 -7.65
CA ASP A 277 -12.29 12.33 -8.47
C ASP A 277 -11.36 12.96 -9.54
N GLU A 278 -11.92 13.85 -10.38
CA GLU A 278 -11.15 14.56 -11.42
C GLU A 278 -10.10 15.53 -10.85
N ALA A 279 -10.26 15.95 -9.60
CA ALA A 279 -9.30 16.81 -8.90
C ALA A 279 -8.19 16.01 -8.19
N GLY A 280 -8.26 14.67 -8.23
CA GLY A 280 -7.30 13.76 -7.62
C GLY A 280 -7.52 13.55 -6.12
N ASN A 281 -8.71 13.87 -5.58
CA ASN A 281 -9.05 13.54 -4.20
C ASN A 281 -9.65 12.14 -4.13
N GLU A 282 -9.37 11.41 -3.07
CA GLU A 282 -10.02 10.13 -2.79
C GLU A 282 -11.50 10.37 -2.49
N THR A 283 -12.39 9.53 -3.06
CA THR A 283 -13.84 9.81 -3.10
C THR A 283 -14.58 9.51 -1.80
N THR A 284 -13.97 8.69 -0.92
CA THR A 284 -14.60 8.21 0.33
C THR A 284 -13.79 8.54 1.58
N ILE A 285 -12.52 8.91 1.42
CA ILE A 285 -11.58 9.17 2.52
C ILE A 285 -10.99 10.58 2.34
N ASP A 286 -11.22 11.46 3.31
CA ASP A 286 -10.58 12.77 3.36
C ASP A 286 -9.13 12.60 3.84
N PHE A 287 -8.19 12.60 2.90
CA PHE A 287 -6.77 12.42 3.17
C PHE A 287 -6.17 13.59 3.96
N LEU A 288 -6.66 14.82 3.76
CA LEU A 288 -6.19 15.96 4.54
C LEU A 288 -6.52 15.76 6.02
N LYS A 289 -7.76 15.39 6.32
CA LYS A 289 -8.19 15.10 7.69
C LYS A 289 -7.44 13.91 8.29
N MET A 290 -7.21 12.83 7.52
CA MET A 290 -6.41 11.68 7.99
C MET A 290 -4.98 12.09 8.33
N MET A 291 -4.33 12.84 7.44
CA MET A 291 -2.94 13.25 7.65
C MET A 291 -2.78 14.29 8.76
N GLN A 292 -3.79 15.12 9.01
CA GLN A 292 -3.79 15.99 10.19
C GLN A 292 -3.78 15.16 11.48
N ILE A 293 -4.62 14.13 11.58
CA ILE A 293 -4.65 13.23 12.74
C ILE A 293 -3.29 12.52 12.93
N VAL A 294 -2.69 12.03 11.84
CA VAL A 294 -1.38 11.37 11.89
C VAL A 294 -0.30 12.32 12.37
N LYS A 295 -0.31 13.58 11.89
CA LYS A 295 0.63 14.62 12.31
C LYS A 295 0.44 15.04 13.77
N ASP A 296 -0.81 15.26 14.20
CA ASP A 296 -1.15 15.65 15.57
C ASP A 296 -0.74 14.60 16.60
N ALA A 297 -0.73 13.31 16.19
CA ALA A 297 -0.20 12.22 16.99
C ALA A 297 1.34 12.21 17.09
N GLY A 298 2.05 13.13 16.41
CA GLY A 298 3.51 13.19 16.39
C GLY A 298 4.17 12.04 15.64
N TYR A 299 3.44 11.38 14.73
CA TYR A 299 3.98 10.23 13.99
C TYR A 299 4.93 10.69 12.87
N THR A 300 6.11 10.07 12.80
CA THR A 300 7.16 10.38 11.81
C THR A 300 7.72 9.12 11.12
N GLY A 301 7.03 7.99 11.31
CA GLY A 301 7.41 6.70 10.72
C GLY A 301 7.01 6.56 9.25
N PHE A 302 6.85 5.33 8.80
CA PHE A 302 6.39 5.03 7.45
C PHE A 302 4.87 5.11 7.32
N VAL A 303 4.40 5.78 6.28
CA VAL A 303 3.02 5.74 5.81
C VAL A 303 3.01 4.95 4.50
N GLY A 304 2.40 3.77 4.54
CA GLY A 304 2.34 2.83 3.41
C GLY A 304 1.20 3.18 2.47
N VAL A 305 1.51 3.39 1.20
CA VAL A 305 0.49 3.50 0.15
C VAL A 305 -0.10 2.13 -0.12
N GLU A 306 -1.42 2.00 0.00
CA GLU A 306 -2.14 0.77 -0.31
C GLU A 306 -3.38 1.07 -1.18
N TYR A 307 -3.20 0.94 -2.50
CA TYR A 307 -4.29 1.12 -3.46
C TYR A 307 -5.03 -0.20 -3.70
N GLU A 308 -6.35 -0.20 -3.50
CA GLU A 308 -7.24 -1.34 -3.76
C GLU A 308 -8.39 -1.00 -4.72
N GLY A 309 -8.25 0.06 -5.48
CA GLY A 309 -9.27 0.47 -6.44
C GLY A 309 -9.41 -0.45 -7.64
N SER A 310 -10.48 -0.24 -8.39
CA SER A 310 -10.79 -1.02 -9.59
C SER A 310 -10.87 -0.19 -10.87
N ARG A 311 -10.95 1.15 -10.76
CA ARG A 311 -11.11 2.04 -11.92
C ARG A 311 -9.77 2.39 -12.57
N LEU A 312 -8.72 2.58 -11.79
CA LEU A 312 -7.37 2.79 -12.30
C LEU A 312 -6.60 1.46 -12.30
N ASP A 313 -5.59 1.35 -13.16
CA ASP A 313 -4.61 0.28 -13.01
C ASP A 313 -3.76 0.47 -11.73
N ASP A 314 -3.06 -0.58 -11.32
CA ASP A 314 -2.32 -0.59 -10.08
C ASP A 314 -1.28 0.56 -10.02
N ALA A 315 -0.54 0.80 -11.12
CA ALA A 315 0.49 1.84 -11.16
C ALA A 315 -0.10 3.26 -11.09
N ALA A 316 -1.20 3.51 -11.82
CA ALA A 316 -1.90 4.79 -11.80
C ALA A 316 -2.54 5.06 -10.44
N GLY A 317 -3.16 4.03 -9.81
CA GLY A 317 -3.77 4.15 -8.50
C GLY A 317 -2.74 4.37 -7.39
N ILE A 318 -1.62 3.65 -7.40
CA ILE A 318 -0.49 3.86 -6.48
C ILE A 318 0.03 5.30 -6.60
N LYS A 319 0.23 5.76 -7.84
CA LYS A 319 0.68 7.14 -8.08
C LYS A 319 -0.31 8.18 -7.55
N ALA A 320 -1.59 8.01 -7.83
CA ALA A 320 -2.65 8.91 -7.37
C ALA A 320 -2.69 8.98 -5.83
N THR A 321 -2.61 7.83 -5.15
CA THR A 321 -2.56 7.76 -3.69
C THR A 321 -1.34 8.47 -3.13
N ARG A 322 -0.15 8.20 -3.70
CA ARG A 322 1.10 8.84 -3.28
C ARG A 322 1.03 10.37 -3.45
N ASP A 323 0.57 10.82 -4.61
CA ASP A 323 0.52 12.26 -4.92
C ASP A 323 -0.48 12.97 -4.00
N LEU A 324 -1.65 12.37 -3.72
CA LEU A 324 -2.64 12.88 -2.76
C LEU A 324 -2.07 12.92 -1.33
N LEU A 325 -1.36 11.86 -0.92
CA LEU A 325 -0.72 11.78 0.39
C LEU A 325 0.33 12.88 0.59
N LEU A 326 1.17 13.12 -0.42
CA LEU A 326 2.18 14.19 -0.39
C LEU A 326 1.54 15.59 -0.40
N LYS A 327 0.46 15.77 -1.19
CA LYS A 327 -0.32 17.02 -1.20
C LYS A 327 -0.90 17.29 0.19
N ALA A 328 -1.59 16.32 0.78
CA ALA A 328 -2.16 16.45 2.12
C ALA A 328 -1.09 16.76 3.17
N ALA A 329 0.09 16.12 3.09
CA ALA A 329 1.22 16.39 3.99
C ALA A 329 1.75 17.82 3.92
N GLY A 330 1.66 18.45 2.76
CA GLY A 330 2.05 19.85 2.57
C GLY A 330 1.00 20.87 3.04
N GLU A 331 -0.25 20.45 3.22
CA GLU A 331 -1.40 21.28 3.60
C GLU A 331 -1.75 21.20 5.10
N VAL A 332 -1.32 20.18 5.83
CA VAL A 332 -1.59 20.03 7.29
C VAL A 332 -0.74 21.00 8.10
N GLU A 333 -1.36 21.59 9.17
CA GLU A 333 -0.77 22.60 10.05
C GLU A 333 0.08 22.03 11.19
#